data_e3cb76df59e5ad9404942a95ff8a2242
#
_entry.id   e3cb76df59e5ad9404942a95ff8a2242
#
_cell.length_a   1.000
_cell.length_b   1.000
_cell.length_c   1.000
_cell.angle_alpha   90.00
_cell.angle_beta   90.00
_cell.angle_gamma   90.00
#
_symmetry.space_group_name_H-M   'P 1'
#
loop_
_entity.id
_entity.type
_entity.pdbx_description
1 polymer ?
#
loop_
_entity_poly.entity_id
_entity_poly.type
_entity_poly.pdbx_seq_one_letter_code
_entity_poly.pdbx_strand_id
1 'polypeptide(L)'
;MFSVLLLSACGNSKVVQPDRVENILPKTIHSSTKENSLNTAKTYEGLEIKFDPLKAKEKVKDFIDSYYNYSSENKRNILTKAFCTSDVQKKLHLVKVDKEIKMESSITSVDIYEEEEGKYLILVSYELNGNQVTPQVLKISVEQDDNDYLVNRVDFPLMN
;
A
#
# COMPACT_ATOMS: atom_id res chain seq x y z
N MET A 1 -14.79 -52.75 25.87
CA MET A 1 -15.68 -51.87 26.63
C MET A 1 -15.35 -50.45 26.27
N PHE A 2 -16.20 -49.82 25.47
CA PHE A 2 -16.00 -48.48 24.99
C PHE A 2 -16.89 -47.51 25.77
N SER A 3 -16.32 -46.49 26.38
CA SER A 3 -17.08 -45.39 26.96
C SER A 3 -16.93 -44.15 26.08
N VAL A 4 -18.01 -43.75 25.44
CA VAL A 4 -18.15 -42.50 24.70
C VAL A 4 -18.75 -41.45 25.64
N LEU A 5 -18.02 -40.37 25.91
CA LEU A 5 -18.53 -39.21 26.63
C LEU A 5 -18.84 -38.10 25.62
N LEU A 6 -20.12 -37.87 25.40
CA LEU A 6 -20.69 -36.76 24.66
C LEU A 6 -20.84 -35.56 25.62
N LEU A 7 -20.08 -34.49 25.45
CA LEU A 7 -20.31 -33.21 26.10
C LEU A 7 -21.00 -32.25 25.12
N SER A 8 -22.27 -32.05 25.36
CA SER A 8 -23.12 -31.05 24.69
C SER A 8 -23.02 -29.74 25.48
N ALA A 9 -22.45 -28.69 24.89
CA ALA A 9 -22.45 -27.33 25.44
C ALA A 9 -23.27 -26.42 24.52
N CYS A 10 -24.54 -26.20 24.87
CA CYS A 10 -25.37 -25.14 24.33
C CYS A 10 -24.96 -23.79 25.00
N GLY A 11 -24.32 -22.93 24.28
CA GLY A 11 -24.08 -21.54 24.66
C GLY A 11 -25.01 -20.60 23.91
N ASN A 12 -26.02 -20.02 24.61
CA ASN A 12 -26.91 -18.99 24.08
C ASN A 12 -26.18 -17.66 23.94
N SER A 13 -25.86 -17.26 22.74
CA SER A 13 -25.36 -15.89 22.45
C SER A 13 -26.54 -14.94 22.27
N LYS A 14 -26.77 -14.06 23.22
CA LYS A 14 -27.68 -12.92 23.06
C LYS A 14 -27.10 -11.95 22.03
N VAL A 15 -27.79 -11.81 20.90
CA VAL A 15 -27.53 -10.77 19.90
C VAL A 15 -28.02 -9.45 20.47
N VAL A 16 -27.11 -8.50 20.73
CA VAL A 16 -27.43 -7.12 21.06
C VAL A 16 -27.55 -6.36 19.74
N GLN A 17 -28.77 -5.90 19.44
CA GLN A 17 -29.00 -4.96 18.34
C GLN A 17 -28.52 -3.57 18.76
N PRO A 18 -27.77 -2.83 17.90
CA PRO A 18 -27.46 -1.43 18.17
C PRO A 18 -28.67 -0.55 17.85
N ASP A 19 -28.96 0.37 18.79
CA ASP A 19 -30.01 1.35 18.69
C ASP A 19 -29.78 2.32 17.53
N ARG A 20 -30.89 2.65 16.90
CA ARG A 20 -31.04 3.57 15.77
C ARG A 20 -30.72 5.00 16.22
N VAL A 21 -29.64 5.58 15.68
CA VAL A 21 -29.31 6.98 15.92
C VAL A 21 -30.15 7.87 15.00
N GLU A 22 -30.94 8.75 15.64
CA GLU A 22 -31.77 9.74 14.95
C GLU A 22 -30.94 10.82 14.28
N ASN A 23 -31.34 11.18 13.05
CA ASN A 23 -30.87 12.32 12.26
C ASN A 23 -31.14 13.64 12.98
N ILE A 24 -30.07 14.34 13.36
CA ILE A 24 -30.16 15.75 13.77
C ILE A 24 -29.60 16.61 12.65
N LEU A 25 -30.50 17.31 11.94
CA LEU A 25 -30.15 18.40 11.00
C LEU A 25 -29.67 19.62 11.79
N PRO A 26 -28.57 20.25 11.42
CA PRO A 26 -28.27 21.58 11.95
C PRO A 26 -29.02 22.65 11.15
N LYS A 27 -29.60 23.54 11.92
CA LYS A 27 -30.43 24.67 11.58
C LYS A 27 -29.60 25.78 10.92
N THR A 28 -30.11 26.28 9.80
CA THR A 28 -29.67 27.47 9.08
C THR A 28 -29.74 28.72 9.97
N ILE A 29 -28.66 29.49 10.02
CA ILE A 29 -28.67 30.86 10.50
C ILE A 29 -28.23 31.79 9.38
N HIS A 30 -29.18 32.63 8.90
CA HIS A 30 -28.92 33.79 8.07
C HIS A 30 -28.40 34.97 8.94
N SER A 31 -27.42 35.70 8.41
CA SER A 31 -27.36 37.17 8.49
C SER A 31 -26.11 37.68 7.77
N SER A 32 -26.30 38.32 6.67
CA SER A 32 -26.34 39.77 6.39
C SER A 32 -24.96 40.39 6.06
N THR A 33 -24.79 40.64 4.78
CA THR A 33 -24.31 41.80 4.01
C THR A 33 -23.20 42.71 4.61
N LYS A 34 -22.06 42.85 3.87
CA LYS A 34 -21.63 44.14 3.28
C LYS A 34 -20.59 43.95 2.16
N GLU A 35 -20.82 44.67 1.08
CA GLU A 35 -19.96 44.88 -0.08
C GLU A 35 -18.63 45.56 0.31
N ASN A 36 -17.51 45.22 -0.32
CA ASN A 36 -16.86 46.05 -1.34
C ASN A 36 -15.47 45.52 -1.75
N SER A 37 -15.21 45.71 -3.00
CA SER A 37 -13.89 45.91 -3.62
C SER A 37 -13.32 44.79 -4.48
N LEU A 38 -13.42 45.08 -5.79
CA LEU A 38 -12.71 44.43 -6.90
C LEU A 38 -11.24 44.13 -6.56
N ASN A 39 -10.87 42.88 -6.65
CA ASN A 39 -9.56 42.50 -7.15
C ASN A 39 -9.70 41.15 -7.87
N THR A 40 -9.53 41.21 -9.20
CA THR A 40 -9.55 40.06 -10.10
C THR A 40 -8.28 39.21 -9.82
N ALA A 41 -8.28 38.44 -8.75
CA ALA A 41 -7.40 37.32 -8.60
C ALA A 41 -8.09 36.11 -9.22
N LYS A 42 -7.56 35.61 -10.33
CA LYS A 42 -7.92 34.28 -10.83
C LYS A 42 -7.55 33.27 -9.74
N THR A 43 -8.53 32.95 -8.91
CA THR A 43 -8.47 31.79 -8.01
C THR A 43 -8.54 30.58 -8.93
N TYR A 44 -7.37 29.98 -9.18
CA TYR A 44 -7.35 28.58 -9.56
C TYR A 44 -7.88 27.85 -8.31
N GLU A 45 -9.13 27.41 -8.36
CA GLU A 45 -9.61 26.40 -7.42
C GLU A 45 -8.68 25.21 -7.60
N GLY A 46 -7.72 25.06 -6.69
CA GLY A 46 -6.88 23.90 -6.60
C GLY A 46 -7.82 22.71 -6.31
N LEU A 47 -8.03 21.87 -7.30
CA LEU A 47 -8.60 20.55 -7.07
C LEU A 47 -7.68 19.90 -6.05
N GLU A 48 -8.09 19.81 -4.78
CA GLU A 48 -7.42 18.97 -3.80
C GLU A 48 -7.47 17.54 -4.36
N ILE A 49 -6.36 17.07 -4.90
CA ILE A 49 -6.25 15.70 -5.39
C ILE A 49 -6.26 14.83 -4.14
N LYS A 50 -7.43 14.24 -3.88
CA LYS A 50 -7.65 13.38 -2.73
C LYS A 50 -6.86 12.08 -2.91
N PHE A 51 -6.21 11.61 -1.84
CA PHE A 51 -5.54 10.32 -1.82
C PHE A 51 -6.47 9.18 -2.24
N ASP A 52 -6.02 8.35 -3.19
CA ASP A 52 -6.73 7.18 -3.69
C ASP A 52 -6.06 5.90 -3.17
N PRO A 53 -6.61 5.24 -2.14
CA PRO A 53 -5.99 4.07 -1.53
C PRO A 53 -5.90 2.87 -2.47
N LEU A 54 -6.79 2.77 -3.46
CA LEU A 54 -6.75 1.67 -4.43
C LEU A 54 -5.57 1.82 -5.38
N LYS A 55 -5.37 3.01 -5.94
CA LYS A 55 -4.22 3.31 -6.81
C LYS A 55 -2.91 3.19 -6.05
N ALA A 56 -2.86 3.70 -4.82
CA ALA A 56 -1.68 3.59 -3.97
C ALA A 56 -1.30 2.12 -3.72
N LYS A 57 -2.27 1.28 -3.37
CA LYS A 57 -2.06 -0.16 -3.16
C LYS A 57 -1.68 -0.89 -4.45
N GLU A 58 -2.23 -0.50 -5.61
CA GLU A 58 -1.86 -1.04 -6.91
C GLU A 58 -0.39 -0.73 -7.22
N LYS A 59 0.06 0.50 -6.97
CA LYS A 59 1.47 0.88 -7.13
C LYS A 59 2.42 0.04 -6.27
N VAL A 60 2.03 -0.27 -5.03
CA VAL A 60 2.80 -1.18 -4.16
C VAL A 60 2.87 -2.59 -4.76
N LYS A 61 1.78 -3.11 -5.32
CA LYS A 61 1.79 -4.41 -6.00
C LYS A 61 2.71 -4.42 -7.22
N ASP A 62 2.64 -3.39 -8.06
CA ASP A 62 3.50 -3.26 -9.24
C ASP A 62 4.99 -3.22 -8.86
N PHE A 63 5.32 -2.47 -7.79
CA PHE A 63 6.66 -2.46 -7.23
C PHE A 63 7.10 -3.85 -6.76
N ILE A 64 6.28 -4.55 -5.96
CA ILE A 64 6.60 -5.89 -5.45
C ILE A 64 6.77 -6.88 -6.60
N ASP A 65 5.87 -6.87 -7.58
CA ASP A 65 5.95 -7.74 -8.74
C ASP A 65 7.25 -7.49 -9.52
N SER A 66 7.56 -6.25 -9.87
CA SER A 66 8.76 -5.92 -10.62
C SER A 66 10.07 -6.20 -9.86
N TYR A 67 10.05 -6.12 -8.51
CA TYR A 67 11.24 -6.31 -7.68
C TYR A 67 11.53 -7.78 -7.37
N TYR A 68 10.50 -8.64 -7.32
CA TYR A 68 10.64 -10.06 -6.97
C TYR A 68 10.31 -11.04 -8.12
N ASN A 69 9.62 -10.63 -9.20
CA ASN A 69 9.39 -11.43 -10.39
C ASN A 69 10.29 -10.96 -11.53
N TYR A 70 11.46 -11.56 -11.68
CA TYR A 70 12.39 -11.16 -12.72
C TYR A 70 13.21 -12.34 -13.26
N SER A 71 13.64 -12.25 -14.51
CA SER A 71 14.51 -13.23 -15.18
C SER A 71 15.97 -12.76 -15.31
N SER A 72 16.27 -11.56 -14.81
CA SER A 72 17.63 -11.03 -14.71
C SER A 72 17.67 -9.76 -13.85
N GLU A 73 18.86 -9.47 -13.29
CA GLU A 73 19.10 -8.28 -12.48
C GLU A 73 18.77 -6.98 -13.21
N ASN A 74 19.19 -6.85 -14.45
CA ASN A 74 18.91 -5.66 -15.25
C ASN A 74 17.42 -5.47 -15.52
N LYS A 75 16.68 -6.56 -15.76
CA LYS A 75 15.23 -6.50 -15.91
C LYS A 75 14.55 -6.01 -14.64
N ARG A 76 14.92 -6.58 -13.48
CA ARG A 76 14.46 -6.09 -12.17
C ARG A 76 14.72 -4.60 -12.03
N ASN A 77 15.96 -4.19 -12.20
CA ASN A 77 16.38 -2.80 -11.95
C ASN A 77 15.65 -1.81 -12.89
N ILE A 78 15.50 -2.13 -14.16
CA ILE A 78 14.81 -1.27 -15.14
C ILE A 78 13.32 -1.15 -14.83
N LEU A 79 12.64 -2.28 -14.58
CA LEU A 79 11.20 -2.28 -14.33
C LEU A 79 10.84 -1.64 -13.00
N THR A 80 11.53 -2.03 -11.92
CA THR A 80 11.25 -1.51 -10.57
C THR A 80 11.52 -0.01 -10.47
N LYS A 81 12.53 0.49 -11.20
CA LYS A 81 12.88 1.91 -11.23
C LYS A 81 11.70 2.80 -11.59
N ALA A 82 10.81 2.35 -12.47
CA ALA A 82 9.65 3.12 -12.93
C ALA A 82 8.61 3.39 -11.81
N PHE A 83 8.61 2.59 -10.76
CA PHE A 83 7.67 2.70 -9.64
C PHE A 83 8.23 3.44 -8.42
N CYS A 84 9.47 3.94 -8.50
CA CYS A 84 10.21 4.45 -7.35
C CYS A 84 10.64 5.89 -7.51
N THR A 85 10.64 6.65 -6.42
CA THR A 85 11.33 7.94 -6.34
C THR A 85 12.84 7.76 -6.51
N SER A 86 13.54 8.85 -6.87
CA SER A 86 15.00 8.84 -7.05
C SER A 86 15.78 8.34 -5.83
N ASP A 87 15.27 8.59 -4.62
CA ASP A 87 15.94 8.17 -3.40
C ASP A 87 15.80 6.67 -3.14
N VAL A 88 14.62 6.10 -3.42
CA VAL A 88 14.43 4.64 -3.40
C VAL A 88 15.25 3.95 -4.48
N GLN A 89 15.32 4.51 -5.68
CA GLN A 89 16.17 3.99 -6.76
C GLN A 89 17.64 3.89 -6.33
N LYS A 90 18.16 4.93 -5.67
CA LYS A 90 19.54 4.95 -5.13
C LYS A 90 19.70 3.92 -4.00
N LYS A 91 18.76 3.90 -3.03
CA LYS A 91 18.79 2.99 -1.88
C LYS A 91 18.81 1.51 -2.31
N LEU A 92 18.02 1.15 -3.32
CA LEU A 92 17.91 -0.20 -3.84
C LEU A 92 18.91 -0.52 -4.96
N HIS A 93 19.80 0.42 -5.29
CA HIS A 93 20.78 0.28 -6.37
C HIS A 93 20.16 -0.14 -7.71
N LEU A 94 19.02 0.49 -8.11
CA LEU A 94 18.31 0.19 -9.35
C LEU A 94 19.01 0.79 -10.57
N VAL A 95 20.22 0.29 -10.86
CA VAL A 95 21.05 0.72 -11.98
C VAL A 95 21.31 -0.44 -12.93
N LYS A 96 21.49 -0.13 -14.22
CA LYS A 96 21.92 -1.12 -15.19
C LYS A 96 23.38 -1.48 -14.93
N VAL A 97 23.68 -2.79 -14.89
CA VAL A 97 25.04 -3.31 -14.74
C VAL A 97 25.54 -3.93 -16.04
N ASP A 98 26.83 -3.72 -16.35
CA ASP A 98 27.45 -4.20 -17.58
C ASP A 98 27.68 -5.72 -17.56
N LYS A 99 28.03 -6.27 -16.37
CA LYS A 99 28.21 -7.70 -16.14
C LYS A 99 27.04 -8.24 -15.34
N GLU A 100 25.97 -8.59 -16.06
CA GLU A 100 24.76 -9.10 -15.47
C GLU A 100 24.94 -10.51 -14.91
N ILE A 101 24.53 -10.72 -13.68
CA ILE A 101 24.37 -12.06 -13.10
C ILE A 101 23.01 -12.60 -13.55
N LYS A 102 23.00 -13.77 -14.19
CA LYS A 102 21.76 -14.46 -14.49
C LYS A 102 21.17 -14.98 -13.18
N MET A 103 20.11 -14.35 -12.74
CA MET A 103 19.40 -14.69 -11.53
C MET A 103 17.92 -14.55 -11.82
N GLU A 104 17.18 -15.61 -11.62
CA GLU A 104 15.74 -15.64 -11.80
C GLU A 104 15.05 -15.66 -10.43
N SER A 105 14.02 -14.84 -10.29
CA SER A 105 13.21 -14.81 -9.08
C SER A 105 11.75 -14.89 -9.44
N SER A 106 10.97 -15.61 -8.63
CA SER A 106 9.52 -15.72 -8.76
C SER A 106 8.83 -15.68 -7.40
N ILE A 107 7.76 -14.91 -7.31
CA ILE A 107 6.92 -14.80 -6.12
C ILE A 107 6.11 -16.09 -5.97
N THR A 108 6.06 -16.64 -4.73
CA THR A 108 5.19 -17.75 -4.36
C THR A 108 3.98 -17.30 -3.54
N SER A 109 4.12 -16.25 -2.72
CA SER A 109 3.00 -15.58 -2.05
C SER A 109 3.34 -14.14 -1.67
N VAL A 110 2.31 -13.30 -1.59
CA VAL A 110 2.41 -11.90 -1.10
C VAL A 110 1.20 -11.58 -0.25
N ASP A 111 1.46 -11.11 0.97
CA ASP A 111 0.45 -10.53 1.85
C ASP A 111 0.74 -9.05 2.04
N ILE A 112 -0.24 -8.17 1.79
CA ILE A 112 -0.12 -6.71 1.88
C ILE A 112 -1.13 -6.20 2.90
N TYR A 113 -0.61 -5.65 4.00
CA TYR A 113 -1.36 -5.04 5.08
C TYR A 113 -1.16 -3.53 5.06
N GLU A 114 -2.24 -2.77 5.05
CA GLU A 114 -2.19 -1.32 5.19
C GLU A 114 -2.11 -0.97 6.69
N GLU A 115 -1.01 -0.30 7.10
CA GLU A 115 -0.83 0.16 8.49
C GLU A 115 -1.46 1.54 8.68
N GLU A 116 -1.26 2.44 7.73
CA GLU A 116 -1.78 3.82 7.67
C GLU A 116 -1.97 4.20 6.20
N GLU A 117 -2.61 5.33 5.93
CA GLU A 117 -2.77 5.86 4.57
C GLU A 117 -1.40 5.95 3.86
N GLY A 118 -1.28 5.24 2.75
CA GLY A 118 -0.05 5.18 1.97
C GLY A 118 1.13 4.43 2.61
N LYS A 119 0.93 3.72 3.73
CA LYS A 119 1.95 2.90 4.38
C LYS A 119 1.53 1.45 4.50
N TYR A 120 2.41 0.56 4.11
CA TYR A 120 2.12 -0.86 3.98
C TYR A 120 3.19 -1.72 4.64
N LEU A 121 2.75 -2.77 5.34
CA LEU A 121 3.57 -3.89 5.76
C LEU A 121 3.33 -5.04 4.80
N ILE A 122 4.40 -5.61 4.25
CA ILE A 122 4.32 -6.65 3.24
C ILE A 122 5.15 -7.85 3.67
N LEU A 123 4.57 -9.05 3.51
CA LEU A 123 5.28 -10.31 3.62
C LEU A 123 5.37 -10.94 2.23
N VAL A 124 6.58 -11.20 1.76
CA VAL A 124 6.85 -11.80 0.45
C VAL A 124 7.56 -13.12 0.62
N SER A 125 6.99 -14.20 0.07
CA SER A 125 7.66 -15.47 -0.13
C SER A 125 8.00 -15.63 -1.60
N TYR A 126 9.22 -16.07 -1.91
CA TYR A 126 9.70 -16.15 -3.28
C TYR A 126 10.80 -17.21 -3.43
N GLU A 127 11.11 -17.54 -4.67
CA GLU A 127 12.18 -18.46 -5.04
C GLU A 127 13.28 -17.72 -5.81
N LEU A 128 14.52 -18.13 -5.61
CA LEU A 128 15.67 -17.70 -6.40
C LEU A 128 16.25 -18.90 -7.13
N ASN A 129 16.32 -18.85 -8.48
CA ASN A 129 16.77 -19.94 -9.32
C ASN A 129 16.09 -21.29 -8.98
N GLY A 130 14.77 -21.25 -8.72
CA GLY A 130 13.95 -22.40 -8.36
C GLY A 130 14.13 -22.91 -6.92
N ASN A 131 14.88 -22.20 -6.08
CA ASN A 131 15.07 -22.55 -4.68
C ASN A 131 14.30 -21.60 -3.79
N GLN A 132 13.51 -22.14 -2.87
CA GLN A 132 12.80 -21.34 -1.88
C GLN A 132 13.79 -20.65 -0.94
N VAL A 133 13.59 -19.37 -0.70
CA VAL A 133 14.40 -18.57 0.21
C VAL A 133 13.57 -18.08 1.40
N THR A 134 14.25 -17.57 2.43
CA THR A 134 13.56 -17.03 3.61
C THR A 134 12.63 -15.89 3.20
N PRO A 135 11.34 -15.92 3.61
CA PRO A 135 10.40 -14.84 3.35
C PRO A 135 10.92 -13.50 3.86
N GLN A 136 10.63 -12.43 3.13
CA GLN A 136 11.04 -11.09 3.51
C GLN A 136 9.84 -10.26 3.99
N VAL A 137 10.09 -9.45 5.02
CA VAL A 137 9.16 -8.43 5.49
C VAL A 137 9.66 -7.08 5.00
N LEU A 138 8.77 -6.30 4.38
CA LEU A 138 9.05 -4.95 3.92
C LEU A 138 8.07 -3.96 4.56
N LYS A 139 8.57 -2.76 4.85
CA LYS A 139 7.73 -1.59 5.07
C LYS A 139 7.87 -0.66 3.88
N ILE A 140 6.75 -0.37 3.23
CA ILE A 140 6.70 0.47 2.03
C ILE A 140 5.80 1.67 2.30
N SER A 141 6.25 2.85 1.87
CA SER A 141 5.38 4.02 1.78
C SER A 141 5.32 4.49 0.33
N VAL A 142 4.18 5.08 -0.02
CA VAL A 142 3.97 5.73 -1.31
C VAL A 142 3.66 7.20 -1.11
N GLU A 143 4.07 8.02 -2.07
CA GLU A 143 3.69 9.43 -2.17
C GLU A 143 2.97 9.67 -3.49
N GLN A 144 2.12 10.67 -3.50
CA GLN A 144 1.42 11.08 -4.71
C GLN A 144 2.39 11.86 -5.62
N ASP A 145 2.37 11.51 -6.91
CA ASP A 145 3.12 12.16 -7.98
C ASP A 145 2.14 12.53 -9.10
N ASP A 146 1.72 13.80 -9.14
CA ASP A 146 0.62 14.27 -9.98
C ASP A 146 -0.67 13.43 -9.80
N ASN A 147 -1.04 12.67 -10.82
CA ASN A 147 -2.23 11.80 -10.83
C ASN A 147 -1.91 10.31 -10.55
N ASP A 148 -0.68 9.99 -10.20
CA ASP A 148 -0.19 8.64 -9.91
C ASP A 148 0.49 8.60 -8.54
N TYR A 149 1.12 7.46 -8.21
CA TYR A 149 1.84 7.24 -6.97
C TYR A 149 3.24 6.70 -7.27
N LEU A 150 4.21 7.05 -6.42
CA LEU A 150 5.55 6.46 -6.42
C LEU A 150 5.87 5.90 -5.05
N VAL A 151 6.59 4.79 -5.03
CA VAL A 151 7.20 4.25 -3.81
C VAL A 151 8.31 5.21 -3.39
N ASN A 152 8.13 5.86 -2.24
CA ASN A 152 9.08 6.85 -1.70
C ASN A 152 9.90 6.33 -0.52
N ARG A 153 9.53 5.16 0.01
CA ARG A 153 10.29 4.49 1.07
C ARG A 153 10.14 2.98 1.01
N VAL A 154 11.27 2.29 1.19
CA VAL A 154 11.32 0.82 1.36
C VAL A 154 12.29 0.50 2.48
N ASP A 155 11.84 -0.22 3.50
CA ASP A 155 12.68 -0.71 4.59
C ASP A 155 12.52 -2.23 4.73
N PHE A 156 13.60 -2.90 5.15
CA PHE A 156 13.68 -4.34 5.39
C PHE A 156 13.97 -4.58 6.88
N PRO A 157 12.96 -4.57 7.75
CA PRO A 157 13.16 -4.55 9.20
C PRO A 157 13.83 -5.81 9.78
N LEU A 158 13.81 -6.93 9.06
CA LEU A 158 14.43 -8.18 9.49
C LEU A 158 15.84 -8.42 8.91
N MET A 159 16.38 -7.46 8.18
CA MET A 159 17.71 -7.56 7.55
C MET A 159 18.77 -6.67 8.22
N ASN A 160 18.48 -6.15 9.42
CA ASN A 160 19.40 -5.33 10.21
C ASN A 160 20.16 -6.15 11.23
#